data_9b2f52c8fabdfae180d0a36f02726219
#
_entry.id   9b2f52c8fabdfae180d0a36f02726219
#
_cell.length_a   1.000
_cell.length_b   1.000
_cell.length_c   1.000
_cell.angle_alpha   90.00
_cell.angle_beta   90.00
_cell.angle_gamma   90.00
#
_symmetry.space_group_name_H-M   'P 1'
#
loop_
_entity.id
_entity.type
_entity.pdbx_description
1 polymer ?
#
loop_
_entity_poly.entity_id
_entity_poly.type
_entity_poly.pdbx_seq_one_letter_code
_entity_poly.pdbx_strand_id
1 'polypeptide(L)'
;MKKFFAMLLVLVLALSCCAAFAEETEKEVKSEGVMTYEEYVAADVDSEVVIEAYVQAKQSWWDDKATVYTQDHDGAYFCYNMTCSEEDYAKLLPGTKIKVTGFKSEWAGEVEIIDATFE
;
A
#
# COMPACT_ATOMS: atom_id res chain seq x y z
N MET A 1 48.42 16.71 14.35
CA MET A 1 47.21 17.53 14.38
C MET A 1 46.45 17.55 13.07
N LYS A 2 47.08 17.74 11.94
CA LYS A 2 46.39 17.76 10.64
C LYS A 2 45.70 16.43 10.26
N LYS A 3 46.27 15.28 10.65
CA LYS A 3 45.70 13.96 10.40
C LYS A 3 44.43 13.68 11.22
N PHE A 4 44.31 14.25 12.41
CA PHE A 4 43.13 14.12 13.25
C PHE A 4 41.93 14.89 12.68
N PHE A 5 42.20 16.05 12.11
CA PHE A 5 41.17 16.89 11.51
C PHE A 5 40.53 16.26 10.27
N ALA A 6 41.33 15.60 9.44
CA ALA A 6 40.85 14.91 8.24
C ALA A 6 39.99 13.70 8.58
N MET A 7 40.32 12.94 9.61
CA MET A 7 39.51 11.79 10.06
C MET A 7 38.16 12.22 10.62
N LEU A 8 38.11 13.31 11.37
CA LEU A 8 36.86 13.83 11.93
C LEU A 8 35.93 14.33 10.82
N LEU A 9 36.48 14.98 9.81
CA LEU A 9 35.70 15.46 8.66
C LEU A 9 35.09 14.32 7.86
N VAL A 10 35.83 13.25 7.63
CA VAL A 10 35.32 12.05 6.93
C VAL A 10 34.22 11.37 7.70
N LEU A 11 34.33 11.29 9.02
CA LEU A 11 33.32 10.71 9.89
C LEU A 11 32.00 11.52 9.85
N VAL A 12 32.06 12.83 9.87
CA VAL A 12 30.91 13.73 9.79
C VAL A 12 30.22 13.60 8.42
N LEU A 13 30.97 13.50 7.33
CA LEU A 13 30.44 13.30 5.99
C LEU A 13 29.74 11.94 5.84
N ALA A 14 30.28 10.89 6.42
CA ALA A 14 29.66 9.56 6.40
C ALA A 14 28.32 9.55 7.15
N LEU A 15 28.23 10.22 8.29
CA LEU A 15 26.99 10.36 9.05
C LEU A 15 25.93 11.19 8.29
N SER A 16 26.33 12.23 7.60
CA SER A 16 25.44 13.05 6.77
C SER A 16 24.87 12.23 5.59
N CYS A 17 25.66 11.40 4.94
CA CYS A 17 25.20 10.53 3.87
C CYS A 17 24.20 9.48 4.36
N CYS A 18 24.41 8.90 5.55
CA CYS A 18 23.47 7.95 6.13
C CYS A 18 22.13 8.60 6.48
N ALA A 19 22.14 9.83 7.00
CA ALA A 19 20.92 10.57 7.31
C ALA A 19 20.13 10.93 6.04
N ALA A 20 20.78 11.36 4.98
CA ALA A 20 20.16 11.66 3.70
C ALA A 20 19.56 10.39 3.07
N PHE A 21 20.22 9.25 3.20
CA PHE A 21 19.71 7.97 2.71
C PHE A 21 18.44 7.50 3.47
N ALA A 22 18.37 7.75 4.76
CA ALA A 22 17.20 7.43 5.58
C ALA A 22 15.98 8.29 5.21
N GLU A 23 16.19 9.54 4.77
CA GLU A 23 15.11 10.41 4.30
C GLU A 23 14.50 9.96 2.97
N GLU A 24 15.26 9.27 2.11
CA GLU A 24 14.78 8.73 0.83
C GLU A 24 13.84 7.52 0.99
N THR A 25 13.72 6.96 2.18
CA THR A 25 12.81 5.84 2.47
C THR A 25 11.48 6.30 3.06
N GLU A 26 11.08 7.54 2.80
CA GLU A 26 9.81 8.08 3.26
C GLU A 26 8.61 7.34 2.65
N LYS A 27 7.48 7.44 3.35
CA LYS A 27 6.22 6.83 2.97
C LYS A 27 5.76 7.30 1.60
N GLU A 28 5.09 6.41 0.89
CA GLU A 28 4.47 6.72 -0.39
C GLU A 28 3.44 7.85 -0.23
N VAL A 29 3.49 8.82 -1.14
CA VAL A 29 2.52 9.91 -1.19
C VAL A 29 1.23 9.39 -1.83
N LYS A 30 0.13 9.49 -1.11
CA LYS A 30 -1.18 9.05 -1.58
C LYS A 30 -1.99 10.20 -2.18
N SER A 31 -2.95 9.86 -3.04
CA SER A 31 -3.92 10.80 -3.56
C SER A 31 -4.80 11.36 -2.43
N GLU A 32 -5.42 12.51 -2.67
CA GLU A 32 -6.31 13.13 -1.68
C GLU A 32 -7.46 12.19 -1.30
N GLY A 33 -7.73 12.07 0.00
CA GLY A 33 -8.78 11.22 0.54
C GLY A 33 -8.40 9.74 0.69
N VAL A 34 -7.19 9.37 0.29
CA VAL A 34 -6.69 8.00 0.38
C VAL A 34 -5.88 7.81 1.66
N MET A 35 -6.12 6.70 2.35
CA MET A 35 -5.41 6.35 3.58
C MET A 35 -4.00 5.86 3.28
N THR A 36 -3.08 6.16 4.21
CA THR A 36 -1.79 5.47 4.26
C THR A 36 -2.00 4.05 4.81
N TYR A 37 -1.04 3.18 4.62
CA TYR A 37 -1.09 1.83 5.20
C TYR A 37 -1.21 1.88 6.73
N GLU A 38 -0.48 2.79 7.36
CA GLU A 38 -0.54 3.00 8.81
C GLU A 38 -1.95 3.40 9.26
N GLU A 39 -2.60 4.32 8.55
CA GLU A 39 -3.98 4.72 8.82
C GLU A 39 -4.96 3.56 8.62
N TYR A 40 -4.76 2.76 7.58
CA TYR A 40 -5.57 1.57 7.31
C TYR A 40 -5.45 0.54 8.44
N VAL A 41 -4.23 0.26 8.89
CA VAL A 41 -3.98 -0.68 10.00
C VAL A 41 -4.66 -0.19 11.29
N ALA A 42 -4.62 1.12 11.54
CA ALA A 42 -5.23 1.73 12.73
C ALA A 42 -6.75 1.88 12.63
N ALA A 43 -7.33 1.77 11.43
CA ALA A 43 -8.78 1.90 11.24
C ALA A 43 -9.53 0.79 11.95
N ASP A 44 -10.70 1.09 12.50
CA ASP A 44 -11.55 0.10 13.16
C ASP A 44 -12.16 -0.87 12.14
N VAL A 45 -12.35 -2.11 12.57
CA VAL A 45 -13.14 -3.08 11.82
C VAL A 45 -14.55 -2.52 11.62
N ASP A 46 -15.13 -2.74 10.45
CA ASP A 46 -16.42 -2.24 9.99
C ASP A 46 -16.44 -0.76 9.62
N SER A 47 -15.31 -0.05 9.67
CA SER A 47 -15.23 1.32 9.19
C SER A 47 -14.95 1.38 7.70
N GLU A 48 -15.41 2.46 7.05
CA GLU A 48 -15.10 2.70 5.64
C GLU A 48 -13.63 3.03 5.47
N VAL A 49 -13.01 2.42 4.47
CA VAL A 49 -11.61 2.65 4.13
C VAL A 49 -11.46 2.96 2.64
N VAL A 50 -10.49 3.80 2.33
CA VAL A 50 -10.11 4.13 0.94
C VAL A 50 -8.62 3.93 0.83
N ILE A 51 -8.21 3.02 -0.05
CA ILE A 51 -6.79 2.72 -0.29
C ILE A 51 -6.45 2.82 -1.76
N GLU A 52 -5.17 2.94 -2.04
CA GLU A 52 -4.61 2.99 -3.37
C GLU A 52 -3.41 2.06 -3.41
N ALA A 53 -3.43 1.09 -4.33
CA ALA A 53 -2.39 0.07 -4.35
C ALA A 53 -2.27 -0.56 -5.74
N TYR A 54 -1.24 -1.38 -5.91
CA TYR A 54 -0.94 -2.07 -7.16
C TYR A 54 -1.38 -3.51 -7.10
N VAL A 55 -2.08 -3.97 -8.13
CA VAL A 55 -2.50 -5.37 -8.25
C VAL A 55 -1.27 -6.27 -8.31
N GLN A 56 -1.27 -7.32 -7.48
CA GLN A 56 -0.22 -8.34 -7.48
C GLN A 56 -0.72 -9.65 -8.09
N ALA A 57 -1.96 -10.03 -7.73
CA ALA A 57 -2.61 -11.25 -8.19
C ALA A 57 -4.11 -11.10 -8.02
N LYS A 58 -4.87 -11.96 -8.68
CA LYS A 58 -6.33 -12.01 -8.56
C LYS A 58 -6.81 -13.44 -8.67
N GLN A 59 -7.93 -13.73 -8.01
CA GLN A 59 -8.63 -15.01 -8.17
C GLN A 59 -9.52 -14.96 -9.42
N SER A 60 -10.05 -16.09 -9.85
CA SER A 60 -10.95 -16.16 -10.99
C SER A 60 -12.21 -15.31 -10.78
N TRP A 61 -12.63 -14.63 -11.84
CA TRP A 61 -13.87 -13.86 -11.81
C TRP A 61 -15.09 -14.78 -11.79
N TRP A 62 -16.06 -14.45 -10.94
CA TRP A 62 -17.34 -15.12 -10.95
C TRP A 62 -18.40 -14.27 -10.25
N ASP A 63 -19.64 -14.39 -10.66
CA ASP A 63 -20.81 -13.73 -10.05
C ASP A 63 -20.64 -12.20 -9.91
N ASP A 64 -20.03 -11.57 -10.95
CA ASP A 64 -19.75 -10.12 -10.98
C ASP A 64 -18.87 -9.66 -9.82
N LYS A 65 -17.93 -10.50 -9.38
CA LYS A 65 -17.02 -10.21 -8.27
C LYS A 65 -15.58 -10.57 -8.58
N ALA A 66 -14.68 -9.78 -8.02
CA ALA A 66 -13.24 -9.99 -8.10
C ALA A 66 -12.60 -9.97 -6.71
N THR A 67 -11.79 -10.96 -6.43
CA THR A 67 -10.92 -10.98 -5.24
C THR A 67 -9.50 -10.70 -5.68
N VAL A 68 -8.91 -9.64 -5.13
CA VAL A 68 -7.65 -9.10 -5.62
C VAL A 68 -6.67 -8.90 -4.47
N TYR A 69 -5.43 -9.32 -4.70
CA TYR A 69 -4.31 -9.12 -3.79
C TYR A 69 -3.55 -7.89 -4.26
N THR A 70 -3.44 -6.88 -3.40
CA THR A 70 -2.80 -5.61 -3.75
C THR A 70 -1.70 -5.26 -2.76
N GLN A 71 -0.79 -4.42 -3.20
CA GLN A 71 0.33 -3.98 -2.38
C GLN A 71 0.74 -2.57 -2.79
N ASP A 72 1.09 -1.75 -1.80
CA ASP A 72 1.78 -0.50 -2.02
C ASP A 72 3.20 -0.58 -1.45
N HIS A 73 3.89 0.55 -1.40
CA HIS A 73 5.25 0.61 -0.84
C HIS A 73 5.30 0.20 0.64
N ASP A 74 4.24 0.45 1.40
CA ASP A 74 4.24 0.31 2.86
C ASP A 74 3.58 -0.98 3.36
N GLY A 75 2.74 -1.61 2.56
CA GLY A 75 2.06 -2.84 2.98
C GLY A 75 1.14 -3.43 1.93
N ALA A 76 0.39 -4.45 2.34
CA ALA A 76 -0.49 -5.20 1.48
C ALA A 76 -1.95 -5.06 1.91
N TYR A 77 -2.86 -5.13 0.94
CA TYR A 77 -4.29 -5.07 1.16
C TYR A 77 -4.97 -6.21 0.44
N PHE A 78 -5.82 -6.93 1.13
CA PHE A 78 -6.62 -8.01 0.56
C PHE A 78 -8.03 -7.51 0.27
N CYS A 79 -8.40 -7.44 -1.00
CA CYS A 79 -9.69 -6.93 -1.46
C CYS A 79 -10.58 -8.10 -1.84
N TYR A 80 -11.54 -8.43 -0.98
CA TYR A 80 -12.36 -9.63 -1.10
C TYR A 80 -13.68 -9.32 -1.79
N ASN A 81 -13.99 -10.06 -2.85
CA ASN A 81 -15.26 -10.01 -3.58
C ASN A 81 -15.71 -8.58 -3.94
N MET A 82 -14.82 -7.80 -4.55
CA MET A 82 -15.20 -6.48 -5.06
C MET A 82 -16.20 -6.61 -6.21
N THR A 83 -17.21 -5.76 -6.22
CA THR A 83 -18.14 -5.66 -7.35
C THR A 83 -17.37 -5.29 -8.61
N CYS A 84 -17.47 -6.11 -9.64
CA CYS A 84 -16.61 -5.99 -10.82
C CYS A 84 -17.24 -6.66 -12.03
N SER A 85 -17.35 -5.93 -13.14
CA SER A 85 -17.73 -6.52 -14.42
C SER A 85 -16.59 -7.39 -14.96
N GLU A 86 -16.89 -8.32 -15.83
CA GLU A 86 -15.87 -9.15 -16.49
C GLU A 86 -14.89 -8.29 -17.29
N GLU A 87 -15.37 -7.21 -17.91
CA GLU A 87 -14.56 -6.26 -18.65
C GLU A 87 -13.54 -5.54 -17.75
N ASP A 88 -13.99 -5.06 -16.61
CA ASP A 88 -13.10 -4.40 -15.63
C ASP A 88 -12.14 -5.39 -14.97
N TYR A 89 -12.59 -6.62 -14.75
CA TYR A 89 -11.74 -7.69 -14.26
C TYR A 89 -10.55 -7.94 -15.19
N ALA A 90 -10.78 -7.91 -16.48
CA ALA A 90 -9.70 -8.11 -17.46
C ALA A 90 -8.63 -7.03 -17.41
N LYS A 91 -8.94 -5.86 -16.87
CA LYS A 91 -8.00 -4.74 -16.71
C LYS A 91 -7.13 -4.88 -15.45
N LEU A 92 -7.47 -5.76 -14.52
CA LEU A 92 -6.74 -5.98 -13.27
C LEU A 92 -5.49 -6.84 -13.50
N LEU A 93 -4.53 -6.28 -14.21
CA LEU A 93 -3.25 -6.93 -14.49
C LEU A 93 -2.23 -6.60 -13.39
N PRO A 94 -1.25 -7.50 -13.11
CA PRO A 94 -0.19 -7.21 -12.16
C PRO A 94 0.50 -5.88 -12.47
N GLY A 95 0.67 -5.04 -11.44
CA GLY A 95 1.25 -3.72 -11.57
C GLY A 95 0.26 -2.59 -11.83
N THR A 96 -1.00 -2.90 -12.08
CA THR A 96 -2.04 -1.88 -12.28
C THR A 96 -2.38 -1.22 -10.95
N LYS A 97 -2.37 0.10 -10.93
CA LYS A 97 -2.75 0.88 -9.75
C LYS A 97 -4.27 1.05 -9.71
N ILE A 98 -4.87 0.72 -8.59
CA ILE A 98 -6.31 0.88 -8.37
C ILE A 98 -6.57 1.63 -7.07
N LYS A 99 -7.69 2.33 -7.02
CA LYS A 99 -8.23 2.97 -5.83
C LYS A 99 -9.44 2.17 -5.37
N VAL A 100 -9.39 1.67 -4.14
CA VAL A 100 -10.43 0.80 -3.58
C VAL A 100 -11.14 1.52 -2.45
N THR A 101 -12.46 1.55 -2.51
CA THR A 101 -13.33 2.07 -1.45
C THR A 101 -14.19 0.92 -0.94
N GLY A 102 -14.14 0.67 0.34
CA GLY A 102 -14.90 -0.42 0.95
C GLY A 102 -14.88 -0.35 2.47
N PHE A 103 -15.09 -1.50 3.11
CA PHE A 103 -15.16 -1.58 4.56
C PHE A 103 -14.12 -2.56 5.08
N LYS A 104 -13.39 -2.17 6.10
CA LYS A 104 -12.40 -3.04 6.74
C LYS A 104 -13.12 -4.15 7.51
N SER A 105 -12.71 -5.38 7.29
CA SER A 105 -13.26 -6.56 7.94
C SER A 105 -12.13 -7.48 8.41
N GLU A 106 -12.46 -8.35 9.34
CA GLU A 106 -11.55 -9.41 9.79
C GLU A 106 -12.32 -10.73 9.82
N TRP A 107 -11.79 -11.73 9.12
CA TRP A 107 -12.39 -13.05 9.08
C TRP A 107 -11.32 -14.12 9.35
N ALA A 108 -11.52 -14.90 10.39
CA ALA A 108 -10.59 -15.97 10.77
C ALA A 108 -9.12 -15.51 10.95
N GLY A 109 -8.93 -14.28 11.45
CA GLY A 109 -7.60 -13.68 11.63
C GLY A 109 -7.06 -12.94 10.40
N GLU A 110 -7.74 -13.02 9.26
CA GLU A 110 -7.34 -12.32 8.04
C GLU A 110 -8.05 -10.97 7.94
N VAL A 111 -7.28 -9.91 7.79
CA VAL A 111 -7.82 -8.55 7.58
C VAL A 111 -8.07 -8.36 6.10
N GLU A 112 -9.30 -7.94 5.76
CA GLU A 112 -9.73 -7.76 4.37
C GLU A 112 -10.58 -6.52 4.19
N ILE A 113 -10.77 -6.12 2.93
CA ILE A 113 -11.67 -5.03 2.54
C ILE A 113 -12.86 -5.70 1.82
N ILE A 114 -14.06 -5.47 2.35
CA ILE A 114 -15.29 -6.06 1.84
C ILE A 114 -16.26 -4.97 1.34
N ASP A 115 -17.29 -5.39 0.62
CA ASP A 115 -18.31 -4.49 0.04
C ASP A 115 -17.66 -3.35 -0.74
N ALA A 116 -16.61 -3.67 -1.47
CA ALA A 116 -15.73 -2.69 -2.09
C ALA A 116 -16.01 -2.53 -3.59
N THR A 117 -15.68 -1.32 -4.06
CA THR A 117 -15.59 -0.98 -5.47
C THR A 117 -14.20 -0.42 -5.75
N PHE A 118 -13.81 -0.35 -7.01
CA PHE A 118 -12.50 0.21 -7.38
C PHE A 118 -12.57 1.05 -8.66
N GLU A 119 -11.56 1.87 -8.81
CA GLU A 119 -11.34 2.71 -10.00
C GLU A 119 -9.96 2.44 -10.61
#